data_f251b200799b302da21d7e790e71323f
#
_entry.id   f251b200799b302da21d7e790e71323f
#
_cell.length_a   1.000
_cell.length_b   1.000
_cell.length_c   1.000
_cell.angle_alpha   90.00
_cell.angle_beta   90.00
_cell.angle_gamma   90.00
#
_symmetry.space_group_name_H-M   'P 1'
#
loop_
_entity.id
_entity.type
_entity.pdbx_description
1 polymer ?
#
loop_
_entity_poly.entity_id
_entity_poly.type
_entity_poly.pdbx_seq_one_letter_code
_entity_poly.pdbx_strand_id
1 'polypeptide(L)'
;MSEQSAQSVYHRSEQLLKEARKSHRGVFLTGPNKIEILTDELPESSFEGDYFITASLGNCRCASDAKAIRQFDAHARVPSGADRIALGHETLQIILQAPEGSNLKKGELVVITPGHSSEPIDPLEFKTVSDGVLAALGYSYRFLGGLRQFNRIPSAAPEFVRSQGFGNLFNPVSPKENTSLISLAHAEPFACNYGTNKHIFTLDENGNFIYGVPPRSIVTYLSGTARMAMINLTIVASVADEDLPNVVYVTGSKSKLDEMENYALVNDLRNRGTRVVLVDRKDPDILNKLTEFGKSDVVWTNYASQETYNQAVA
;
A
#
# COMPACT_ATOMS: atom_id res chain seq x y z
N MET A 1 17.34 5.89 15.90
CA MET A 1 17.24 4.66 16.72
C MET A 1 18.40 4.68 17.71
N SER A 2 18.17 4.48 19.01
CA SER A 2 19.26 4.34 19.99
C SER A 2 20.02 3.03 19.75
N GLU A 3 21.30 2.91 20.17
CA GLU A 3 22.07 1.67 20.03
C GLU A 3 21.37 0.46 20.67
N GLN A 4 20.71 0.66 21.80
CA GLN A 4 19.89 -0.36 22.46
C GLN A 4 18.72 -0.84 21.61
N SER A 5 18.06 0.03 20.85
CA SER A 5 16.95 -0.35 19.98
C SER A 5 17.45 -1.10 18.72
N ALA A 6 18.59 -0.72 18.16
CA ALA A 6 19.23 -1.41 17.04
C ALA A 6 19.68 -2.83 17.44
N GLN A 7 20.27 -2.98 18.62
CA GLN A 7 20.70 -4.28 19.16
C GLN A 7 19.52 -5.22 19.45
N SER A 8 18.40 -4.67 19.92
CA SER A 8 17.15 -5.42 20.12
C SER A 8 16.56 -5.93 18.80
N VAL A 9 16.52 -5.09 17.76
CA VAL A 9 16.04 -5.50 16.43
C VAL A 9 16.96 -6.55 15.80
N TYR A 10 18.27 -6.42 15.95
CA TYR A 10 19.24 -7.39 15.44
C TYR A 10 19.06 -8.77 16.12
N HIS A 11 18.98 -8.83 17.44
CA HIS A 11 18.72 -10.08 18.18
C HIS A 11 17.40 -10.73 17.77
N ARG A 12 16.35 -9.92 17.56
CA ARG A 12 15.07 -10.42 17.09
C ARG A 12 15.17 -11.00 15.67
N SER A 13 15.94 -10.39 14.78
CA SER A 13 16.15 -10.91 13.43
C SER A 13 16.90 -12.25 13.40
N GLU A 14 17.86 -12.45 14.31
CA GLU A 14 18.55 -13.74 14.47
C GLU A 14 17.58 -14.85 14.94
N GLN A 15 16.75 -14.54 15.90
CA GLN A 15 15.75 -15.48 16.38
C GLN A 15 14.75 -15.84 15.26
N LEU A 16 14.23 -14.83 14.55
CA LEU A 16 13.30 -15.04 13.44
C LEU A 16 13.93 -15.84 12.31
N LEU A 17 15.22 -15.65 12.00
CA LEU A 17 15.92 -16.46 10.99
C LEU A 17 15.99 -17.94 11.39
N LYS A 18 16.19 -18.24 12.68
CA LYS A 18 16.13 -19.62 13.19
C LYS A 18 14.72 -20.21 13.09
N GLU A 19 13.71 -19.39 13.31
CA GLU A 19 12.30 -19.79 13.16
C GLU A 19 11.93 -20.02 11.69
N ALA A 20 12.47 -19.22 10.76
CA ALA A 20 12.22 -19.36 9.32
C ALA A 20 12.73 -20.70 8.74
N ARG A 21 13.70 -21.35 9.39
CA ARG A 21 14.19 -22.71 9.03
C ARG A 21 13.26 -23.82 9.48
N LYS A 22 12.23 -23.51 10.25
CA LYS A 22 11.22 -24.46 10.71
C LYS A 22 9.94 -24.27 9.90
N SER A 23 9.03 -25.21 10.05
CA SER A 23 7.68 -24.99 9.52
C SER A 23 7.02 -23.77 10.17
N HIS A 24 6.39 -22.95 9.36
CA HIS A 24 5.72 -21.73 9.77
C HIS A 24 4.31 -21.67 9.19
N ARG A 25 3.60 -20.58 9.39
CA ARG A 25 2.23 -20.42 8.90
C ARG A 25 2.13 -19.32 7.85
N GLY A 26 1.22 -19.54 6.91
CA GLY A 26 0.78 -18.52 5.97
C GLY A 26 -0.72 -18.55 5.81
N VAL A 27 -1.30 -17.39 5.51
CA VAL A 27 -2.70 -17.28 5.12
C VAL A 27 -2.75 -17.31 3.60
N PHE A 28 -3.43 -18.30 3.06
CA PHE A 28 -3.53 -18.54 1.63
C PHE A 28 -4.98 -18.52 1.17
N LEU A 29 -5.16 -18.04 -0.03
CA LEU A 29 -6.40 -18.20 -0.78
C LEU A 29 -6.26 -19.45 -1.62
N THR A 30 -7.16 -20.43 -1.45
CA THR A 30 -7.13 -21.74 -2.09
C THR A 30 -8.34 -21.98 -3.01
N GLY A 31 -9.12 -20.94 -3.24
CA GLY A 31 -10.30 -20.94 -4.10
C GLY A 31 -11.16 -19.69 -3.86
N PRO A 32 -12.20 -19.45 -4.67
CA PRO A 32 -13.10 -18.34 -4.47
C PRO A 32 -13.70 -18.31 -3.06
N ASN A 33 -13.50 -17.23 -2.33
CA ASN A 33 -13.92 -17.05 -0.94
C ASN A 33 -13.37 -18.10 0.06
N LYS A 34 -12.33 -18.84 -0.32
CA LYS A 34 -11.75 -19.89 0.51
C LYS A 34 -10.37 -19.49 1.02
N ILE A 35 -10.30 -19.00 2.24
CA ILE A 35 -9.06 -18.59 2.92
C ILE A 35 -8.69 -19.67 3.94
N GLU A 36 -7.44 -20.13 3.89
CA GLU A 36 -6.92 -21.16 4.79
C GLU A 36 -5.61 -20.72 5.43
N ILE A 37 -5.40 -21.15 6.67
CA ILE A 37 -4.12 -21.03 7.34
C ILE A 37 -3.39 -22.36 7.14
N LEU A 38 -2.35 -22.34 6.33
CA LEU A 38 -1.59 -23.55 6.00
C LEU A 38 -0.21 -23.49 6.63
N THR A 39 0.31 -24.67 6.95
CA THR A 39 1.73 -24.85 7.26
C THR A 39 2.53 -24.67 5.97
N ASP A 40 3.64 -23.96 6.08
CA ASP A 40 4.52 -23.60 4.99
C ASP A 40 5.98 -23.74 5.44
N GLU A 41 6.87 -23.94 4.48
CA GLU A 41 8.29 -24.13 4.73
C GLU A 41 9.12 -23.44 3.66
N LEU A 42 10.24 -22.86 4.06
CA LEU A 42 11.24 -22.40 3.11
C LEU A 42 12.21 -23.56 2.82
N PRO A 43 12.49 -23.89 1.54
CA PRO A 43 13.51 -24.87 1.20
C PRO A 43 14.85 -24.50 1.83
N GLU A 44 15.65 -25.50 2.24
CA GLU A 44 16.95 -25.25 2.89
C GLU A 44 17.90 -24.46 1.98
N SER A 45 17.84 -24.66 0.66
CA SER A 45 18.58 -23.89 -0.33
C SER A 45 18.31 -22.37 -0.28
N SER A 46 17.18 -21.95 0.31
CA SER A 46 16.88 -20.52 0.49
C SER A 46 17.89 -19.81 1.41
N PHE A 47 18.59 -20.57 2.24
CA PHE A 47 19.54 -20.06 3.23
C PHE A 47 21.01 -20.10 2.76
N GLU A 48 21.25 -20.48 1.51
CA GLU A 48 22.59 -20.59 0.89
C GLU A 48 23.13 -19.26 0.33
N GLY A 49 22.42 -18.14 0.57
CA GLY A 49 22.91 -16.79 0.24
C GLY A 49 22.34 -16.14 -1.01
N ASP A 50 21.66 -16.89 -1.89
CA ASP A 50 21.10 -16.37 -3.15
C ASP A 50 19.74 -15.69 -2.99
N TYR A 51 19.22 -15.65 -1.75
CA TYR A 51 17.89 -15.12 -1.46
C TYR A 51 17.90 -14.09 -0.34
N PHE A 52 17.05 -13.10 -0.47
CA PHE A 52 16.58 -12.36 0.69
C PHE A 52 15.59 -13.22 1.45
N ILE A 53 15.80 -13.39 2.75
CA ILE A 53 14.78 -13.94 3.66
C ILE A 53 14.20 -12.80 4.45
N THR A 54 12.88 -12.69 4.45
CA THR A 54 12.18 -11.64 5.17
C THR A 54 11.12 -12.23 6.10
N ALA A 55 10.80 -11.51 7.18
CA ALA A 55 9.67 -11.81 8.03
C ALA A 55 8.64 -10.68 7.99
N SER A 56 7.36 -11.04 7.94
CA SER A 56 6.25 -10.11 7.99
C SER A 56 6.05 -9.60 9.42
N LEU A 57 6.09 -8.29 9.60
CA LEU A 57 5.85 -7.62 10.88
C LEU A 57 4.47 -6.97 10.97
N GLY A 58 3.90 -6.64 9.84
CA GLY A 58 2.57 -6.06 9.75
C GLY A 58 2.07 -6.07 8.31
N ASN A 59 0.76 -6.21 8.15
CA ASN A 59 0.09 -6.16 6.87
C ASN A 59 -1.25 -5.45 6.98
N CYS A 60 -1.55 -4.61 6.02
CA CYS A 60 -2.84 -3.96 5.89
C CYS A 60 -3.67 -4.65 4.81
N ARG A 61 -4.97 -4.68 5.01
CA ARG A 61 -5.90 -5.26 4.03
C ARG A 61 -6.28 -4.22 2.97
N CYS A 62 -6.11 -4.56 1.72
CA CYS A 62 -6.53 -3.76 0.58
C CYS A 62 -7.87 -4.22 -0.02
N ALA A 63 -8.55 -3.33 -0.74
CA ALA A 63 -9.73 -3.68 -1.52
C ALA A 63 -9.42 -4.67 -2.65
N SER A 64 -8.21 -4.65 -3.19
CA SER A 64 -7.72 -5.59 -4.20
C SER A 64 -7.59 -7.02 -3.65
N ASP A 65 -7.19 -7.19 -2.37
CA ASP A 65 -7.23 -8.51 -1.72
C ASP A 65 -8.67 -9.04 -1.67
N ALA A 66 -9.65 -8.19 -1.35
CA ALA A 66 -11.05 -8.59 -1.34
C ALA A 66 -11.57 -8.97 -2.74
N LYS A 67 -11.03 -8.36 -3.81
CA LYS A 67 -11.33 -8.73 -5.19
C LYS A 67 -10.72 -10.09 -5.52
N ALA A 68 -9.46 -10.32 -5.19
CA ALA A 68 -8.79 -11.62 -5.38
C ALA A 68 -9.52 -12.74 -4.63
N ILE A 69 -9.94 -12.49 -3.38
CA ILE A 69 -10.70 -13.45 -2.57
C ILE A 69 -11.98 -13.89 -3.28
N ARG A 70 -12.71 -12.98 -3.89
CA ARG A 70 -13.96 -13.32 -4.58
C ARG A 70 -13.77 -14.00 -5.93
N GLN A 71 -12.72 -13.64 -6.66
CA GLN A 71 -12.53 -14.04 -8.06
C GLN A 71 -11.56 -15.19 -8.23
N PHE A 72 -10.60 -15.37 -7.31
CA PHE A 72 -9.52 -16.35 -7.35
C PHE A 72 -8.97 -16.56 -8.78
N ASP A 73 -9.25 -17.71 -9.40
CA ASP A 73 -8.82 -18.10 -10.75
C ASP A 73 -9.32 -17.17 -11.88
N ALA A 74 -10.43 -16.48 -11.67
CA ALA A 74 -10.92 -15.45 -12.60
C ALA A 74 -10.22 -14.09 -12.40
N HIS A 75 -9.37 -13.95 -11.39
CA HIS A 75 -8.64 -12.70 -11.15
C HIS A 75 -7.41 -12.63 -12.05
N ALA A 76 -7.29 -11.56 -12.85
CA ALA A 76 -6.24 -11.40 -13.86
C ALA A 76 -4.78 -11.53 -13.36
N ARG A 77 -4.55 -11.34 -12.07
CA ARG A 77 -3.22 -11.43 -11.45
C ARG A 77 -2.91 -12.79 -10.82
N VAL A 78 -3.90 -13.66 -10.69
CA VAL A 78 -3.73 -15.02 -10.18
C VAL A 78 -3.27 -15.90 -11.32
N PRO A 79 -2.18 -16.68 -11.18
CA PRO A 79 -1.74 -17.59 -12.23
C PRO A 79 -2.79 -18.63 -12.55
N SER A 80 -2.99 -18.91 -13.83
CA SER A 80 -3.88 -19.98 -14.25
C SER A 80 -3.42 -21.33 -13.67
N GLY A 81 -4.36 -22.06 -13.07
CA GLY A 81 -4.06 -23.35 -12.44
C GLY A 81 -3.31 -23.27 -11.12
N ALA A 82 -3.23 -22.09 -10.50
CA ALA A 82 -2.69 -21.98 -9.14
C ALA A 82 -3.61 -22.73 -8.16
N ASP A 83 -3.04 -23.60 -7.34
CA ASP A 83 -3.75 -24.30 -6.26
C ASP A 83 -3.92 -23.41 -5.02
N ARG A 84 -3.04 -22.44 -4.85
CA ARG A 84 -3.08 -21.45 -3.80
C ARG A 84 -2.30 -20.19 -4.15
N ILE A 85 -2.67 -19.07 -3.53
CA ILE A 85 -1.90 -17.82 -3.57
C ILE A 85 -1.75 -17.22 -2.19
N ALA A 86 -0.64 -16.54 -1.94
CA ALA A 86 -0.47 -15.72 -0.74
C ALA A 86 -1.09 -14.34 -0.98
N LEU A 87 -1.66 -13.74 0.06
CA LEU A 87 -2.24 -12.39 0.04
C LEU A 87 -1.38 -11.40 0.81
N GLY A 88 -1.70 -10.10 0.67
CA GLY A 88 -1.10 -9.02 1.43
C GLY A 88 0.06 -8.34 0.73
N HIS A 89 -0.19 -7.18 0.13
CA HIS A 89 0.83 -6.36 -0.55
C HIS A 89 1.13 -5.04 0.17
N GLU A 90 0.29 -4.64 1.10
CA GLU A 90 0.53 -3.49 1.99
C GLU A 90 1.24 -3.99 3.25
N THR A 91 2.55 -4.23 3.19
CA THR A 91 3.27 -4.97 4.22
C THR A 91 4.55 -4.29 4.67
N LEU A 92 4.82 -4.39 5.98
CA LEU A 92 6.11 -4.12 6.58
C LEU A 92 6.84 -5.44 6.80
N GLN A 93 8.07 -5.52 6.34
CA GLN A 93 8.94 -6.67 6.48
C GLN A 93 10.24 -6.29 7.21
N ILE A 94 10.88 -7.28 7.80
CA ILE A 94 12.26 -7.16 8.29
C ILE A 94 13.16 -8.11 7.50
N ILE A 95 14.32 -7.62 7.08
CA ILE A 95 15.34 -8.44 6.41
C ILE A 95 16.01 -9.35 7.45
N LEU A 96 15.91 -10.64 7.24
CA LEU A 96 16.57 -11.66 8.07
C LEU A 96 17.88 -12.15 7.46
N GLN A 97 17.95 -12.20 6.12
CA GLN A 97 19.10 -12.54 5.33
C GLN A 97 19.09 -11.68 4.07
N ALA A 98 20.24 -11.20 3.65
CA ALA A 98 20.43 -10.53 2.37
C ALA A 98 21.59 -11.21 1.61
N PRO A 99 21.50 -11.31 0.27
CA PRO A 99 22.61 -11.79 -0.56
C PRO A 99 23.87 -10.97 -0.38
N GLU A 100 25.03 -11.59 -0.60
CA GLU A 100 26.31 -10.89 -0.61
C GLU A 100 26.32 -9.78 -1.66
N GLY A 101 26.90 -8.63 -1.33
CA GLY A 101 26.91 -7.45 -2.19
C GLY A 101 25.59 -6.63 -2.20
N SER A 102 24.56 -7.06 -1.48
CA SER A 102 23.34 -6.28 -1.32
C SER A 102 23.58 -5.01 -0.49
N ASN A 103 22.89 -3.92 -0.86
CA ASN A 103 22.84 -2.70 -0.06
C ASN A 103 21.98 -2.83 1.19
N LEU A 104 21.14 -3.87 1.27
CA LEU A 104 20.26 -4.13 2.42
C LEU A 104 20.99 -4.96 3.47
N LYS A 105 20.71 -4.65 4.72
CA LYS A 105 21.33 -5.31 5.87
C LYS A 105 20.29 -6.08 6.68
N LYS A 106 20.75 -7.15 7.30
CA LYS A 106 19.98 -7.88 8.30
C LYS A 106 19.47 -6.93 9.39
N GLY A 107 18.20 -7.06 9.73
CA GLY A 107 17.53 -6.20 10.70
C GLY A 107 16.91 -4.93 10.09
N GLU A 108 17.16 -4.61 8.83
CA GLU A 108 16.48 -3.48 8.19
C GLU A 108 14.99 -3.73 8.00
N LEU A 109 14.22 -2.69 8.26
CA LEU A 109 12.80 -2.67 7.96
C LEU A 109 12.57 -2.17 6.54
N VAL A 110 11.75 -2.88 5.80
CA VAL A 110 11.43 -2.55 4.41
C VAL A 110 9.95 -2.66 4.13
N VAL A 111 9.48 -1.78 3.26
CA VAL A 111 8.19 -1.92 2.58
C VAL A 111 8.46 -2.49 1.19
N ILE A 112 7.70 -3.50 0.79
CA ILE A 112 7.87 -4.15 -0.51
C ILE A 112 6.93 -3.51 -1.51
N THR A 113 7.48 -3.11 -2.67
CA THR A 113 6.68 -2.64 -3.79
C THR A 113 5.95 -3.84 -4.41
N PRO A 114 4.62 -3.83 -4.51
CA PRO A 114 3.88 -4.86 -5.23
C PRO A 114 4.09 -4.66 -6.74
N GLY A 115 5.22 -5.14 -7.26
CA GLY A 115 5.53 -5.08 -8.68
C GLY A 115 4.47 -5.83 -9.50
N HIS A 116 3.89 -5.15 -10.48
CA HIS A 116 2.95 -5.75 -11.41
C HIS A 116 3.53 -5.64 -12.81
N SER A 117 3.67 -6.76 -13.52
CA SER A 117 3.82 -6.71 -14.96
C SER A 117 2.46 -6.43 -15.60
N SER A 118 2.39 -5.49 -16.53
CA SER A 118 1.22 -5.27 -17.37
C SER A 118 1.09 -6.35 -18.45
N GLU A 119 2.17 -7.07 -18.73
CA GLU A 119 2.22 -8.14 -19.73
C GLU A 119 1.87 -9.49 -19.07
N PRO A 120 1.03 -10.32 -19.71
CA PRO A 120 0.87 -11.70 -19.31
C PRO A 120 2.18 -12.42 -19.55
N ILE A 121 2.88 -12.79 -18.51
CA ILE A 121 4.13 -13.53 -18.60
C ILE A 121 3.76 -15.00 -18.78
N ASP A 122 4.32 -15.63 -19.82
CA ASP A 122 4.07 -17.05 -20.11
C ASP A 122 4.54 -17.90 -18.90
N PRO A 123 3.65 -18.71 -18.29
CA PRO A 123 4.03 -19.62 -17.22
C PRO A 123 5.15 -20.58 -17.60
N LEU A 124 5.36 -20.86 -18.89
CA LEU A 124 6.43 -21.73 -19.38
C LEU A 124 7.80 -21.04 -19.34
N GLU A 125 7.88 -19.73 -19.56
CA GLU A 125 9.12 -18.99 -19.38
C GLU A 125 9.57 -18.97 -17.91
N PHE A 126 8.63 -19.09 -16.98
CA PHE A 126 8.91 -19.14 -15.55
C PHE A 126 9.52 -20.43 -15.04
N LYS A 127 9.46 -21.52 -15.77
CA LYS A 127 10.18 -22.75 -15.40
C LYS A 127 11.71 -22.59 -15.51
N THR A 128 12.16 -21.58 -16.22
CA THR A 128 13.57 -21.28 -16.46
C THR A 128 14.06 -20.04 -15.71
N VAL A 129 13.14 -19.19 -15.30
CA VAL A 129 13.46 -18.03 -14.45
C VAL A 129 13.27 -18.44 -13.01
N SER A 130 14.26 -18.21 -12.16
CA SER A 130 14.22 -18.54 -10.74
C SER A 130 12.93 -18.04 -10.11
N ASP A 131 12.38 -18.77 -9.14
CA ASP A 131 11.15 -18.43 -8.37
C ASP A 131 11.01 -16.94 -8.01
N GLY A 132 12.06 -16.17 -8.16
CA GLY A 132 12.11 -14.79 -7.78
C GLY A 132 11.54 -13.79 -8.72
N VAL A 133 11.57 -14.06 -9.97
CA VAL A 133 10.90 -13.21 -10.94
C VAL A 133 9.39 -13.33 -10.74
N LEU A 134 8.91 -14.53 -10.41
CA LEU A 134 7.53 -14.77 -10.02
C LEU A 134 7.12 -13.96 -8.78
N ALA A 135 8.02 -13.85 -7.81
CA ALA A 135 7.79 -13.10 -6.59
C ALA A 135 7.69 -11.59 -6.84
N ALA A 136 8.56 -11.06 -7.68
CA ALA A 136 8.58 -9.64 -8.01
C ALA A 136 7.37 -9.19 -8.84
N LEU A 137 6.79 -10.10 -9.63
CA LEU A 137 5.69 -9.82 -10.54
C LEU A 137 4.29 -9.93 -9.91
N GLY A 138 4.18 -10.17 -8.67
CA GLY A 138 2.88 -10.33 -8.05
C GLY A 138 2.96 -10.64 -6.57
N TYR A 139 3.75 -9.85 -5.84
CA TYR A 139 3.72 -9.90 -4.39
C TYR A 139 2.27 -9.76 -3.93
N SER A 140 1.76 -10.76 -3.21
CA SER A 140 0.39 -10.92 -2.76
C SER A 140 -0.63 -11.60 -3.70
N TYR A 141 -0.25 -11.98 -4.90
CA TYR A 141 -1.20 -12.65 -5.80
C TYR A 141 -0.67 -13.98 -6.35
N ARG A 142 0.47 -14.43 -5.85
CA ARG A 142 1.13 -15.66 -6.27
C ARG A 142 1.67 -16.41 -5.05
N PHE A 143 2.98 -16.61 -4.96
CA PHE A 143 3.60 -17.42 -3.91
C PHE A 143 4.03 -16.61 -2.68
N LEU A 144 4.21 -15.29 -2.83
CA LEU A 144 4.67 -14.42 -1.77
C LEU A 144 3.59 -13.43 -1.37
N GLY A 145 3.59 -13.05 -0.11
CA GLY A 145 2.66 -12.05 0.41
C GLY A 145 2.89 -11.75 1.88
N GLY A 146 2.42 -10.59 2.30
CA GLY A 146 2.56 -10.10 3.67
C GLY A 146 1.82 -10.94 4.71
N LEU A 147 0.90 -11.80 4.29
CA LEU A 147 0.19 -12.72 5.18
C LEU A 147 0.90 -14.08 5.36
N ARG A 148 2.11 -14.25 4.79
CA ARG A 148 3.04 -15.32 5.17
C ARG A 148 3.97 -14.83 6.25
N GLN A 149 4.30 -15.68 7.21
CA GLN A 149 5.25 -15.33 8.27
C GLN A 149 6.64 -15.02 7.70
N PHE A 150 7.11 -15.85 6.77
CA PHE A 150 8.41 -15.68 6.12
C PHE A 150 8.28 -15.76 4.60
N ASN A 151 9.11 -15.01 3.91
CA ASN A 151 9.19 -15.01 2.45
C ASN A 151 10.65 -15.17 2.02
N ARG A 152 10.88 -15.87 0.92
CA ARG A 152 12.15 -15.89 0.19
C ARG A 152 12.02 -15.11 -1.09
N ILE A 153 12.95 -14.22 -1.34
CA ILE A 153 12.95 -13.36 -2.53
C ILE A 153 14.35 -13.44 -3.15
N PRO A 154 14.46 -13.90 -4.39
CA PRO A 154 15.79 -14.06 -5.02
C PRO A 154 16.56 -12.76 -5.17
N SER A 155 17.88 -12.87 -5.17
CA SER A 155 18.79 -11.75 -5.33
C SER A 155 18.58 -10.94 -6.61
N ALA A 156 18.12 -11.59 -7.69
CA ALA A 156 17.84 -10.93 -8.97
C ALA A 156 16.52 -10.11 -8.99
N ALA A 157 15.62 -10.34 -8.04
CA ALA A 157 14.29 -9.72 -8.05
C ALA A 157 14.31 -8.17 -7.96
N PRO A 158 15.16 -7.52 -7.16
CA PRO A 158 15.23 -6.06 -7.12
C PRO A 158 15.62 -5.42 -8.45
N GLU A 159 16.57 -5.99 -9.15
CA GLU A 159 17.02 -5.50 -10.46
C GLU A 159 15.93 -5.70 -11.50
N PHE A 160 15.28 -6.85 -11.49
CA PHE A 160 14.18 -7.12 -12.38
C PHE A 160 13.03 -6.09 -12.19
N VAL A 161 12.60 -5.83 -10.96
CA VAL A 161 11.53 -4.84 -10.67
C VAL A 161 11.91 -3.46 -11.17
N ARG A 162 13.18 -3.08 -10.99
CA ARG A 162 13.72 -1.80 -11.49
C ARG A 162 13.71 -1.74 -13.01
N SER A 163 14.14 -2.80 -13.69
CA SER A 163 14.15 -2.87 -15.17
C SER A 163 12.76 -2.75 -15.79
N GLN A 164 11.71 -3.17 -15.04
CA GLN A 164 10.31 -3.01 -15.45
C GLN A 164 9.72 -1.62 -15.13
N GLY A 165 10.52 -0.69 -14.61
CA GLY A 165 10.08 0.68 -14.31
C GLY A 165 9.29 0.84 -13.01
N PHE A 166 9.22 -0.19 -12.16
CA PHE A 166 8.47 -0.14 -10.88
C PHE A 166 9.27 0.46 -9.71
N GLY A 167 10.46 0.99 -9.97
CA GLY A 167 11.33 1.53 -8.94
C GLY A 167 12.03 0.45 -8.11
N ASN A 168 12.15 0.65 -6.81
CA ASN A 168 12.81 -0.31 -5.94
C ASN A 168 11.82 -1.34 -5.40
N LEU A 169 12.19 -2.63 -5.43
CA LEU A 169 11.41 -3.69 -4.79
C LEU A 169 11.36 -3.49 -3.27
N PHE A 170 12.52 -3.26 -2.68
CA PHE A 170 12.65 -2.99 -1.25
C PHE A 170 12.84 -1.50 -1.01
N ASN A 171 12.00 -0.93 -0.16
CA ASN A 171 12.06 0.46 0.24
C ASN A 171 12.36 0.51 1.74
N PRO A 172 13.62 0.76 2.14
CA PRO A 172 13.99 0.86 3.54
C PRO A 172 13.20 1.94 4.25
N VAL A 173 12.75 1.64 5.47
CA VAL A 173 12.03 2.58 6.33
C VAL A 173 12.70 2.66 7.68
N SER A 174 12.90 3.89 8.16
CA SER A 174 13.45 4.16 9.48
C SER A 174 12.35 4.73 10.37
N PRO A 175 11.83 3.96 11.33
CA PRO A 175 10.82 4.47 12.24
C PRO A 175 11.43 5.59 13.08
N LYS A 176 10.70 6.70 13.19
CA LYS A 176 11.00 7.72 14.21
C LYS A 176 10.64 7.17 15.59
N GLU A 177 11.18 7.79 16.62
CA GLU A 177 10.78 7.49 17.98
C GLU A 177 9.25 7.54 18.13
N ASN A 178 8.67 6.55 18.78
CA ASN A 178 7.22 6.37 18.95
C ASN A 178 6.41 6.05 17.69
N THR A 179 7.04 5.75 16.54
CA THR A 179 6.30 5.28 15.37
C THR A 179 5.83 3.85 15.57
N SER A 180 4.53 3.61 15.44
CA SER A 180 3.98 2.26 15.45
C SER A 180 4.42 1.48 14.20
N LEU A 181 4.87 0.24 14.36
CA LEU A 181 5.22 -0.63 13.23
C LEU A 181 4.04 -0.83 12.26
N ILE A 182 2.81 -0.91 12.80
CA ILE A 182 1.63 -1.06 11.94
C ILE A 182 1.39 0.18 11.06
N SER A 183 1.79 1.37 11.54
CA SER A 183 1.70 2.59 10.73
C SER A 183 2.62 2.55 9.52
N LEU A 184 3.77 1.88 9.63
CA LEU A 184 4.70 1.73 8.50
C LEU A 184 4.17 0.78 7.42
N ALA A 185 3.28 -0.15 7.76
CA ALA A 185 2.60 -0.99 6.77
C ALA A 185 1.66 -0.20 5.84
N HIS A 186 1.29 1.04 6.22
CA HIS A 186 0.52 1.95 5.36
C HIS A 186 1.38 2.71 4.35
N ALA A 187 2.69 2.53 4.33
CA ALA A 187 3.58 3.26 3.42
C ALA A 187 3.25 2.99 1.94
N GLU A 188 2.84 1.76 1.59
CA GLU A 188 2.43 1.43 0.22
C GLU A 188 1.17 2.22 -0.20
N PRO A 189 0.01 2.13 0.49
CA PRO A 189 -1.16 2.92 0.12
C PRO A 189 -0.92 4.43 0.23
N PHE A 190 -0.05 4.88 1.14
CA PHE A 190 0.37 6.27 1.20
C PHE A 190 1.13 6.67 -0.07
N ALA A 191 2.10 5.86 -0.51
CA ALA A 191 2.88 6.13 -1.72
C ALA A 191 2.01 6.16 -2.98
N CYS A 192 1.03 5.26 -3.09
CA CYS A 192 0.05 5.26 -4.18
C CYS A 192 -0.75 6.56 -4.22
N ASN A 193 -1.29 7.00 -3.09
CA ASN A 193 -2.07 8.24 -3.02
C ASN A 193 -1.19 9.48 -3.21
N TYR A 194 0.00 9.51 -2.60
CA TYR A 194 0.95 10.60 -2.76
C TYR A 194 1.38 10.76 -4.22
N GLY A 195 1.78 9.66 -4.87
CA GLY A 195 2.16 9.66 -6.28
C GLY A 195 1.04 10.21 -7.17
N THR A 196 -0.19 9.76 -6.94
CA THR A 196 -1.31 10.25 -7.72
C THR A 196 -1.64 11.72 -7.40
N ASN A 197 -1.65 12.15 -6.12
CA ASN A 197 -1.83 13.57 -5.79
C ASN A 197 -0.77 14.46 -6.45
N LYS A 198 0.47 13.99 -6.55
CA LYS A 198 1.56 14.71 -7.23
C LYS A 198 1.37 14.80 -8.75
N HIS A 199 0.67 13.85 -9.36
CA HIS A 199 0.42 13.79 -10.80
C HIS A 199 -0.96 14.33 -11.23
N ILE A 200 -1.80 14.73 -10.28
CA ILE A 200 -2.97 15.56 -10.61
C ILE A 200 -2.49 16.84 -11.26
N PHE A 201 -3.23 17.32 -12.24
CA PHE A 201 -2.99 18.63 -12.81
C PHE A 201 -4.30 19.39 -13.01
N THR A 202 -4.20 20.70 -12.90
CA THR A 202 -5.20 21.68 -13.32
C THR A 202 -4.55 22.63 -14.30
N LEU A 203 -5.36 23.48 -14.93
CA LEU A 203 -4.84 24.56 -15.77
C LEU A 203 -4.99 25.89 -15.03
N ASP A 204 -3.96 26.73 -15.10
CA ASP A 204 -4.07 28.13 -14.67
C ASP A 204 -4.87 28.96 -15.67
N GLU A 205 -5.09 30.22 -15.38
CA GLU A 205 -5.80 31.17 -16.22
C GLU A 205 -5.13 31.39 -17.61
N ASN A 206 -3.85 31.03 -17.74
CA ASN A 206 -3.07 31.13 -18.96
C ASN A 206 -3.00 29.78 -19.72
N GLY A 207 -3.62 28.72 -19.21
CA GLY A 207 -3.60 27.38 -19.76
C GLY A 207 -2.34 26.57 -19.48
N ASN A 208 -1.51 26.97 -18.50
CA ASN A 208 -0.35 26.19 -18.09
C ASN A 208 -0.75 25.10 -17.11
N PHE A 209 -0.06 23.96 -17.14
CA PHE A 209 -0.29 22.88 -16.19
C PHE A 209 0.24 23.23 -14.80
N ILE A 210 -0.64 23.16 -13.81
CA ILE A 210 -0.30 23.17 -12.37
C ILE A 210 -0.40 21.73 -11.88
N TYR A 211 0.71 21.17 -11.42
CA TYR A 211 0.76 19.81 -10.88
C TYR A 211 0.56 19.81 -9.38
N GLY A 212 -0.12 18.76 -8.89
CA GLY A 212 -0.48 18.62 -7.49
C GLY A 212 -1.83 19.27 -7.16
N VAL A 213 -2.17 19.29 -5.88
CA VAL A 213 -3.38 19.98 -5.40
C VAL A 213 -3.12 21.48 -5.44
N PRO A 214 -3.91 22.27 -6.20
CA PRO A 214 -3.68 23.70 -6.31
C PRO A 214 -3.85 24.41 -4.95
N PRO A 215 -3.02 25.39 -4.65
CA PRO A 215 -3.20 26.24 -3.47
C PRO A 215 -4.58 26.90 -3.47
N ARG A 216 -5.18 27.02 -2.28
CA ARG A 216 -6.47 27.69 -2.06
C ARG A 216 -7.66 27.12 -2.86
N SER A 217 -7.50 25.92 -3.42
CA SER A 217 -8.51 25.22 -4.18
C SER A 217 -9.62 24.61 -3.32
N ILE A 218 -10.64 24.08 -3.98
CA ILE A 218 -11.66 23.21 -3.41
C ILE A 218 -11.36 21.78 -3.91
N VAL A 219 -11.14 20.87 -2.98
CA VAL A 219 -10.78 19.48 -3.27
C VAL A 219 -11.84 18.54 -2.72
N THR A 220 -12.26 17.57 -3.53
CA THR A 220 -13.19 16.52 -3.09
C THR A 220 -12.53 15.15 -3.14
N TYR A 221 -12.48 14.47 -2.00
CA TYR A 221 -12.09 13.08 -1.88
C TYR A 221 -13.33 12.18 -1.75
N LEU A 222 -13.71 11.53 -2.83
CA LEU A 222 -14.75 10.50 -2.84
C LEU A 222 -14.13 9.19 -2.32
N SER A 223 -14.05 9.07 -1.00
CA SER A 223 -13.32 8.00 -0.33
C SER A 223 -14.20 6.80 -0.04
N GLY A 224 -13.75 5.62 -0.46
CA GLY A 224 -14.44 4.36 -0.14
C GLY A 224 -14.26 3.93 1.32
N THR A 225 -13.17 4.35 1.98
CA THR A 225 -12.84 3.99 3.37
C THR A 225 -12.25 5.17 4.14
N ALA A 226 -12.46 5.20 5.46
CA ALA A 226 -11.85 6.21 6.33
C ALA A 226 -10.31 6.20 6.25
N ARG A 227 -9.68 5.02 6.10
CA ARG A 227 -8.23 4.91 5.93
C ARG A 227 -7.72 5.72 4.73
N MET A 228 -8.35 5.56 3.56
CA MET A 228 -7.96 6.30 2.36
C MET A 228 -8.21 7.81 2.52
N ALA A 229 -9.30 8.18 3.16
CA ALA A 229 -9.58 9.57 3.49
C ALA A 229 -8.48 10.17 4.39
N MET A 230 -8.07 9.45 5.43
CA MET A 230 -7.01 9.89 6.33
C MET A 230 -5.65 9.99 5.64
N ILE A 231 -5.32 9.08 4.72
CA ILE A 231 -4.10 9.17 3.91
C ILE A 231 -4.12 10.45 3.07
N ASN A 232 -5.22 10.73 2.38
CA ASN A 232 -5.35 11.95 1.58
C ASN A 232 -5.26 13.22 2.43
N LEU A 233 -5.93 13.27 3.58
CA LEU A 233 -5.81 14.39 4.50
C LEU A 233 -4.39 14.57 5.04
N THR A 234 -3.65 13.47 5.28
CA THR A 234 -2.24 13.52 5.68
C THR A 234 -1.37 14.13 4.58
N ILE A 235 -1.64 13.79 3.31
CA ILE A 235 -0.94 14.40 2.17
C ILE A 235 -1.23 15.90 2.10
N VAL A 236 -2.49 16.31 2.24
CA VAL A 236 -2.89 17.72 2.29
C VAL A 236 -2.19 18.43 3.45
N ALA A 237 -2.16 17.84 4.64
CA ALA A 237 -1.53 18.46 5.81
C ALA A 237 0.01 18.55 5.71
N SER A 238 0.62 17.85 4.75
CA SER A 238 2.09 17.88 4.57
C SER A 238 2.60 19.10 3.78
N VAL A 239 1.72 19.90 3.19
CA VAL A 239 2.11 21.13 2.47
C VAL A 239 2.17 22.34 3.40
N ALA A 240 2.83 23.42 2.97
CA ALA A 240 2.88 24.68 3.70
C ALA A 240 1.49 25.32 3.83
N ASP A 241 1.28 26.19 4.81
CA ASP A 241 -0.04 26.78 5.08
C ASP A 241 -0.55 27.63 3.93
N GLU A 242 0.34 28.33 3.23
CA GLU A 242 0.02 29.13 2.03
C GLU A 242 -0.43 28.27 0.84
N ASP A 243 -0.04 26.99 0.81
CA ASP A 243 -0.35 26.04 -0.25
C ASP A 243 -1.56 25.16 0.08
N LEU A 244 -2.15 25.32 1.26
CA LEU A 244 -3.33 24.54 1.64
C LEU A 244 -4.55 24.87 0.78
N PRO A 245 -5.38 23.85 0.46
CA PRO A 245 -6.69 24.10 -0.14
C PRO A 245 -7.61 24.82 0.85
N ASN A 246 -8.49 25.68 0.34
CA ASN A 246 -9.48 26.39 1.17
C ASN A 246 -10.53 25.43 1.73
N VAL A 247 -10.95 24.47 0.92
CA VAL A 247 -11.99 23.50 1.29
C VAL A 247 -11.57 22.09 0.89
N VAL A 248 -11.74 21.15 1.79
CA VAL A 248 -11.58 19.71 1.51
C VAL A 248 -12.85 18.98 1.89
N TYR A 249 -13.55 18.46 0.89
CA TYR A 249 -14.66 17.55 1.11
C TYR A 249 -14.15 16.11 1.20
N VAL A 250 -14.69 15.37 2.16
CA VAL A 250 -14.40 13.94 2.32
C VAL A 250 -15.68 13.17 2.44
N THR A 251 -15.92 12.21 1.56
CA THR A 251 -17.07 11.33 1.67
C THR A 251 -16.74 10.03 2.40
N GLY A 252 -17.69 9.48 3.10
CA GLY A 252 -17.52 8.22 3.84
C GLY A 252 -18.86 7.68 4.38
N SER A 253 -18.82 6.60 5.16
CA SER A 253 -19.96 6.19 5.95
C SER A 253 -20.08 7.06 7.20
N LYS A 254 -21.30 7.39 7.60
CA LYS A 254 -21.56 8.28 8.73
C LYS A 254 -20.75 7.90 9.98
N SER A 255 -20.80 6.63 10.39
CA SER A 255 -20.07 6.17 11.59
C SER A 255 -18.55 6.43 11.54
N LYS A 256 -17.94 6.37 10.33
CA LYS A 256 -16.51 6.64 10.17
C LYS A 256 -16.21 8.12 10.08
N LEU A 257 -17.10 8.89 9.54
CA LEU A 257 -16.97 10.35 9.54
C LEU A 257 -17.12 10.92 10.96
N ASP A 258 -18.05 10.38 11.75
CA ASP A 258 -18.21 10.76 13.17
C ASP A 258 -16.93 10.46 14.00
N GLU A 259 -16.23 9.36 13.69
CA GLU A 259 -14.90 9.08 14.27
C GLU A 259 -13.85 10.11 13.80
N MET A 260 -13.84 10.42 12.50
CA MET A 260 -12.85 11.34 11.89
C MET A 260 -12.99 12.78 12.39
N GLU A 261 -14.19 13.20 12.75
CA GLU A 261 -14.48 14.55 13.26
C GLU A 261 -13.59 14.92 14.48
N ASN A 262 -13.20 13.91 15.27
CA ASN A 262 -12.41 14.08 16.47
C ASN A 262 -10.90 13.82 16.26
N TYR A 263 -10.47 13.52 15.02
CA TYR A 263 -9.06 13.23 14.77
C TYR A 263 -8.21 14.53 14.81
N ALA A 264 -7.05 14.41 15.45
CA ALA A 264 -6.11 15.53 15.57
C ALA A 264 -5.74 16.13 14.21
N LEU A 265 -5.62 15.31 13.16
CA LEU A 265 -5.32 15.74 11.80
C LEU A 265 -6.42 16.63 11.20
N VAL A 266 -7.68 16.31 11.42
CA VAL A 266 -8.82 17.11 10.94
C VAL A 266 -8.84 18.45 11.63
N ASN A 267 -8.60 18.47 12.95
CA ASN A 267 -8.53 19.69 13.74
C ASN A 267 -7.29 20.54 13.36
N ASP A 268 -6.15 19.90 13.09
CA ASP A 268 -4.94 20.60 12.62
C ASP A 268 -5.20 21.34 11.31
N LEU A 269 -5.77 20.67 10.31
CA LEU A 269 -6.12 21.30 9.03
C LEU A 269 -7.10 22.47 9.22
N ARG A 270 -8.10 22.32 10.07
CA ARG A 270 -9.05 23.40 10.39
C ARG A 270 -8.37 24.59 11.07
N ASN A 271 -7.46 24.34 12.01
CA ASN A 271 -6.71 25.38 12.68
C ASN A 271 -5.76 26.13 11.74
N ARG A 272 -5.28 25.46 10.70
CA ARG A 272 -4.42 26.01 9.63
C ARG A 272 -5.21 26.71 8.52
N GLY A 273 -6.54 26.79 8.64
CA GLY A 273 -7.41 27.55 7.74
C GLY A 273 -8.12 26.73 6.66
N THR A 274 -7.87 25.42 6.54
CA THR A 274 -8.61 24.56 5.62
C THR A 274 -9.97 24.17 6.20
N ARG A 275 -11.05 24.41 5.46
CA ARG A 275 -12.36 23.92 5.84
C ARG A 275 -12.52 22.43 5.47
N VAL A 276 -12.45 21.54 6.45
CA VAL A 276 -12.67 20.10 6.24
C VAL A 276 -14.14 19.80 6.48
N VAL A 277 -14.82 19.34 5.41
CA VAL A 277 -16.25 19.02 5.39
C VAL A 277 -16.42 17.50 5.20
N LEU A 278 -17.02 16.86 6.18
CA LEU A 278 -17.25 15.40 6.17
C LEU A 278 -18.69 15.12 5.73
N VAL A 279 -18.86 14.42 4.60
CA VAL A 279 -20.17 14.22 3.97
C VAL A 279 -20.51 12.73 3.92
N ASP A 280 -21.65 12.34 4.49
CA ASP A 280 -22.13 10.96 4.39
C ASP A 280 -22.42 10.62 2.93
N ARG A 281 -21.77 9.59 2.39
CA ARG A 281 -21.96 9.15 1.00
C ARG A 281 -23.39 8.66 0.70
N LYS A 282 -24.19 8.38 1.73
CA LYS A 282 -25.61 7.99 1.61
C LYS A 282 -26.56 9.15 1.85
N ASP A 283 -26.04 10.35 2.05
CA ASP A 283 -26.89 11.51 2.24
C ASP A 283 -27.69 11.78 0.95
N PRO A 284 -29.02 11.89 0.99
CA PRO A 284 -29.82 12.16 -0.19
C PRO A 284 -29.50 13.52 -0.82
N ASP A 285 -28.92 14.44 -0.05
CA ASP A 285 -28.56 15.79 -0.48
C ASP A 285 -27.04 15.96 -0.71
N ILE A 286 -26.35 14.85 -0.99
CA ILE A 286 -24.88 14.82 -1.07
C ILE A 286 -24.31 15.84 -2.07
N LEU A 287 -24.93 16.01 -3.23
CA LEU A 287 -24.41 16.93 -4.26
C LEU A 287 -24.44 18.38 -3.79
N ASN A 288 -25.54 18.82 -3.16
CA ASN A 288 -25.60 20.18 -2.59
C ASN A 288 -24.56 20.36 -1.49
N LYS A 289 -24.35 19.35 -0.64
CA LYS A 289 -23.32 19.40 0.40
C LYS A 289 -21.91 19.46 -0.15
N LEU A 290 -21.60 18.74 -1.24
CA LEU A 290 -20.30 18.75 -1.90
C LEU A 290 -20.05 20.03 -2.70
N THR A 291 -21.05 20.86 -2.90
CA THR A 291 -20.95 22.14 -3.62
C THR A 291 -21.30 23.35 -2.78
N GLU A 292 -21.53 23.16 -1.46
CA GLU A 292 -21.90 24.25 -0.54
C GLU A 292 -20.94 25.44 -0.57
N PHE A 293 -19.65 25.19 -0.74
CA PHE A 293 -18.61 26.23 -0.78
C PHE A 293 -18.06 26.47 -2.21
N GLY A 294 -18.71 25.93 -3.23
CA GLY A 294 -18.34 26.02 -4.62
C GLY A 294 -18.04 24.66 -5.25
N LYS A 295 -17.87 24.66 -6.58
CA LYS A 295 -17.47 23.45 -7.32
C LYS A 295 -16.03 23.11 -7.05
N SER A 296 -15.74 21.82 -7.03
CA SER A 296 -14.38 21.33 -6.79
C SER A 296 -13.45 21.58 -7.99
N ASP A 297 -12.27 22.11 -7.73
CA ASP A 297 -11.20 22.22 -8.70
C ASP A 297 -10.57 20.85 -8.99
N VAL A 298 -10.58 19.97 -7.96
CA VAL A 298 -10.06 18.62 -8.04
C VAL A 298 -11.02 17.65 -7.39
N VAL A 299 -11.41 16.59 -8.11
CA VAL A 299 -12.18 15.48 -7.54
C VAL A 299 -11.35 14.20 -7.63
N TRP A 300 -11.17 13.57 -6.49
CA TRP A 300 -10.42 12.34 -6.34
C TRP A 300 -11.31 11.18 -5.95
N THR A 301 -11.26 10.08 -6.68
CA THR A 301 -12.03 8.88 -6.34
C THR A 301 -11.10 7.73 -5.95
N ASN A 302 -11.20 7.28 -4.70
CA ASN A 302 -10.53 6.05 -4.24
C ASN A 302 -11.36 4.80 -4.50
N TYR A 303 -12.56 4.95 -5.06
CA TYR A 303 -13.49 3.86 -5.32
C TYR A 303 -14.19 4.08 -6.65
N ALA A 304 -13.90 3.23 -7.62
CA ALA A 304 -14.52 3.29 -8.94
C ALA A 304 -15.90 2.60 -8.91
N SER A 305 -16.96 3.38 -8.90
CA SER A 305 -18.35 2.94 -9.14
C SER A 305 -19.06 3.94 -10.04
N GLN A 306 -20.14 3.54 -10.68
CA GLN A 306 -20.97 4.47 -11.45
C GLN A 306 -21.49 5.63 -10.59
N GLU A 307 -21.79 5.34 -9.34
CA GLU A 307 -22.27 6.36 -8.37
C GLU A 307 -21.17 7.40 -8.08
N THR A 308 -19.94 6.97 -7.77
CA THR A 308 -18.82 7.89 -7.53
C THR A 308 -18.45 8.68 -8.78
N TYR A 309 -18.52 8.06 -9.96
CA TYR A 309 -18.34 8.76 -11.22
C TYR A 309 -19.40 9.86 -11.41
N ASN A 310 -20.68 9.53 -11.21
CA ASN A 310 -21.76 10.51 -11.33
C ASN A 310 -21.61 11.67 -10.34
N GLN A 311 -21.15 11.40 -9.11
CA GLN A 311 -20.87 12.44 -8.12
C GLN A 311 -19.67 13.32 -8.53
N ALA A 312 -18.67 12.74 -9.20
CA ALA A 312 -17.48 13.47 -9.61
C ALA A 312 -17.73 14.43 -10.80
N VAL A 313 -18.71 14.14 -11.65
CA VAL A 313 -19.00 14.94 -12.87
C VAL A 313 -20.19 15.89 -12.71
N ALA A 314 -20.92 15.80 -11.61
CA ALA A 314 -22.04 16.70 -11.28
C ALA A 314 -21.55 18.04 -10.72
#